data_ad562aceb6e5e92cf411ec021ee46528
#
_entry.id   ad562aceb6e5e92cf411ec021ee46528
#
_cell.length_a   1.000
_cell.length_b   1.000
_cell.length_c   1.000
_cell.angle_alpha   90.00
_cell.angle_beta   90.00
_cell.angle_gamma   90.00
#
_symmetry.space_group_name_H-M   'P 1'
#
loop_
_entity.id
_entity.type
_entity.pdbx_description
1 polymer ?
#
loop_
_entity_poly.entity_id
_entity_poly.type
_entity_poly.pdbx_seq_one_letter_code
_entity_poly.pdbx_strand_id
1 'polypeptide(L)'
;MKKIFLLGFMVVGIGVFSAHHEEEKVAAQGMISSDVFDLAGEMDLYVEKYESCGPADGKEHFHPYGTVVYVLDGETTTNSSGSFEPVKKDEYWFERLNWVHDRADPDSPAVDDTQCRKMLVIRVAKKGESPTVFVE
;
A
#
# COMPACT_ATOMS: atom_id res chain seq x y z
N MET A 1 -40.89 48.24 -46.99
CA MET A 1 -40.89 46.96 -46.22
C MET A 1 -39.44 46.49 -46.12
N LYS A 2 -38.77 46.73 -44.98
CA LYS A 2 -37.36 46.33 -44.73
C LYS A 2 -37.41 45.06 -43.90
N LYS A 3 -36.89 43.97 -44.46
CA LYS A 3 -36.70 42.68 -43.78
C LYS A 3 -35.35 42.75 -43.01
N ILE A 4 -35.41 42.66 -41.69
CA ILE A 4 -34.22 42.54 -40.82
C ILE A 4 -33.97 41.02 -40.67
N PHE A 5 -32.77 40.59 -41.16
CA PHE A 5 -32.24 39.24 -40.91
C PHE A 5 -31.50 39.29 -39.59
N LEU A 6 -31.99 38.54 -38.59
CA LEU A 6 -31.32 38.31 -37.30
C LEU A 6 -30.39 37.11 -37.43
N LEU A 7 -29.08 37.37 -37.45
CA LEU A 7 -28.06 36.32 -37.48
C LEU A 7 -27.85 35.86 -36.03
N GLY A 8 -28.32 34.65 -35.69
CA GLY A 8 -28.07 34.03 -34.44
C GLY A 8 -26.65 33.47 -34.36
N PHE A 9 -25.84 34.04 -33.43
CA PHE A 9 -24.53 33.53 -33.13
C PHE A 9 -24.68 32.31 -32.16
N MET A 10 -24.39 31.12 -32.68
CA MET A 10 -24.32 29.89 -31.90
C MET A 10 -22.93 29.78 -31.27
N VAL A 11 -22.81 30.10 -30.00
CA VAL A 11 -21.59 29.87 -29.22
C VAL A 11 -21.53 28.40 -28.85
N VAL A 12 -20.69 27.66 -29.55
CA VAL A 12 -20.34 26.28 -29.18
C VAL A 12 -19.33 26.37 -28.02
N GLY A 13 -19.80 26.15 -26.81
CA GLY A 13 -18.97 25.99 -25.64
C GLY A 13 -18.21 24.67 -25.72
N ILE A 14 -16.90 24.75 -26.00
CA ILE A 14 -16.01 23.59 -25.87
C ILE A 14 -15.76 23.41 -24.38
N GLY A 15 -16.54 22.50 -23.77
CA GLY A 15 -16.28 22.02 -22.41
C GLY A 15 -15.00 21.21 -22.43
N VAL A 16 -13.93 21.77 -21.85
CA VAL A 16 -12.72 21.01 -21.58
C VAL A 16 -13.04 20.10 -20.39
N PHE A 17 -13.37 18.85 -20.68
CA PHE A 17 -13.41 17.80 -19.67
C PHE A 17 -11.97 17.53 -19.25
N SER A 18 -11.54 18.12 -18.13
CA SER A 18 -10.36 17.71 -17.42
C SER A 18 -10.67 16.34 -16.81
N ALA A 19 -10.27 15.29 -17.50
CA ALA A 19 -10.26 13.94 -16.92
C ALA A 19 -9.18 13.96 -15.84
N HIS A 20 -9.61 14.14 -14.59
CA HIS A 20 -8.82 13.71 -13.45
C HIS A 20 -8.70 12.19 -13.59
N HIS A 21 -7.56 11.73 -14.06
CA HIS A 21 -7.11 10.37 -13.79
C HIS A 21 -6.86 10.31 -12.28
N GLU A 22 -7.88 9.94 -11.51
CA GLU A 22 -7.66 9.29 -10.25
C GLU A 22 -6.95 7.97 -10.61
N GLU A 23 -5.64 7.90 -10.39
CA GLU A 23 -4.94 6.62 -10.33
C GLU A 23 -5.66 5.82 -9.25
N GLU A 24 -6.44 4.85 -9.66
CA GLU A 24 -7.05 3.87 -8.80
C GLU A 24 -5.89 3.14 -8.12
N LYS A 25 -5.56 3.56 -6.89
CA LYS A 25 -4.57 2.88 -6.06
C LYS A 25 -5.10 1.48 -5.85
N VAL A 26 -4.57 0.53 -6.60
CA VAL A 26 -4.87 -0.89 -6.40
C VAL A 26 -4.51 -1.20 -4.96
N ALA A 27 -5.51 -1.39 -4.12
CA ALA A 27 -5.31 -1.77 -2.73
C ALA A 27 -4.48 -3.06 -2.73
N ALA A 28 -3.39 -3.07 -1.97
CA ALA A 28 -2.61 -4.29 -1.82
C ALA A 28 -3.51 -5.39 -1.27
N GLN A 29 -3.34 -6.61 -1.77
CA GLN A 29 -4.16 -7.75 -1.37
C GLN A 29 -4.13 -7.90 0.16
N GLY A 30 -5.32 -7.97 0.77
CA GLY A 30 -5.48 -8.04 2.22
C GLY A 30 -5.47 -6.70 2.96
N MET A 31 -5.27 -5.57 2.27
CA MET A 31 -5.37 -4.25 2.90
C MET A 31 -6.81 -3.92 3.27
N ILE A 32 -7.06 -3.57 4.54
CA ILE A 32 -8.36 -3.16 5.06
C ILE A 32 -8.50 -1.63 5.02
N SER A 33 -7.46 -0.91 5.40
CA SER A 33 -7.42 0.56 5.41
C SER A 33 -6.01 1.08 5.26
N SER A 34 -5.89 2.30 4.74
CA SER A 34 -4.64 3.04 4.66
C SER A 34 -4.92 4.50 4.97
N ASP A 35 -4.24 5.02 5.99
CA ASP A 35 -4.24 6.43 6.34
C ASP A 35 -2.86 7.01 6.03
N VAL A 36 -2.81 8.20 5.45
CA VAL A 36 -1.57 8.90 5.11
C VAL A 36 -1.51 10.22 5.85
N PHE A 37 -0.44 10.43 6.60
CA PHE A 37 -0.21 11.63 7.38
C PHE A 37 1.01 12.39 6.84
N ASP A 38 0.83 13.67 6.58
CA ASP A 38 1.92 14.58 6.23
C ASP A 38 2.87 14.74 7.43
N LEU A 39 4.09 14.23 7.30
CA LEU A 39 5.16 14.57 8.22
C LEU A 39 5.81 15.85 7.72
N ALA A 40 6.02 16.82 8.58
CA ALA A 40 6.63 18.08 8.21
C ALA A 40 7.89 17.87 7.34
N GLY A 41 7.93 18.46 6.14
CA GLY A 41 9.00 18.29 5.17
C GLY A 41 8.57 17.50 3.93
N GLU A 42 9.44 16.59 3.47
CA GLU A 42 9.27 15.84 2.21
C GLU A 42 8.76 14.40 2.42
N MET A 43 8.26 14.07 3.61
CA MET A 43 7.91 12.71 3.97
C MET A 43 6.43 12.57 4.31
N ASP A 44 5.88 11.39 4.02
CA ASP A 44 4.57 10.94 4.43
C ASP A 44 4.69 9.70 5.32
N LEU A 45 3.81 9.59 6.33
CA LEU A 45 3.63 8.40 7.17
C LEU A 45 2.40 7.64 6.71
N TYR A 46 2.58 6.38 6.41
CA TYR A 46 1.53 5.45 6.05
C TYR A 46 1.21 4.57 7.25
N VAL A 47 -0.05 4.51 7.62
CA VAL A 47 -0.57 3.63 8.68
C VAL A 47 -1.64 2.75 8.05
N GLU A 48 -1.35 1.48 7.91
CA GLU A 48 -2.15 0.57 7.10
C GLU A 48 -2.53 -0.67 7.90
N LYS A 49 -3.77 -1.12 7.74
CA LYS A 49 -4.27 -2.36 8.34
C LYS A 49 -4.39 -3.43 7.28
N TYR A 50 -3.92 -4.60 7.61
CA TYR A 50 -4.01 -5.79 6.77
C TYR A 50 -4.70 -6.93 7.52
N GLU A 51 -5.46 -7.71 6.79
CA GLU A 51 -5.97 -9.01 7.21
C GLU A 51 -5.69 -10.02 6.12
N SER A 52 -5.08 -11.14 6.47
CA SER A 52 -4.81 -12.22 5.53
C SER A 52 -4.93 -13.56 6.23
N CYS A 53 -5.40 -14.58 5.51
CA CYS A 53 -5.45 -15.96 5.97
C CYS A 53 -4.53 -16.82 5.08
N GLY A 54 -3.98 -17.87 5.65
CA GLY A 54 -3.10 -18.78 4.94
C GLY A 54 -1.70 -18.23 4.63
N PRO A 55 -0.98 -18.91 3.72
CA PRO A 55 0.33 -18.51 3.30
C PRO A 55 0.33 -17.12 2.69
N ALA A 56 1.43 -16.43 2.83
CA ALA A 56 1.61 -15.15 2.18
C ALA A 56 1.92 -15.38 0.70
N ASP A 57 1.20 -14.71 -0.19
CA ASP A 57 1.28 -14.84 -1.66
C ASP A 57 1.84 -13.59 -2.35
N GLY A 58 2.52 -12.74 -1.59
CA GLY A 58 3.06 -11.47 -2.09
C GLY A 58 4.22 -11.63 -3.04
N LYS A 59 4.51 -10.55 -3.76
CA LYS A 59 5.69 -10.42 -4.60
C LYS A 59 6.87 -9.97 -3.77
N GLU A 60 8.07 -10.41 -4.18
CA GLU A 60 9.33 -9.93 -3.64
C GLU A 60 9.40 -8.40 -3.68
N HIS A 61 9.73 -7.80 -2.55
CA HIS A 61 9.74 -6.35 -2.42
C HIS A 61 10.62 -5.88 -1.26
N PHE A 62 10.84 -4.58 -1.18
CA PHE A 62 11.53 -3.92 -0.08
C PHE A 62 10.90 -2.58 0.27
N HIS A 63 11.27 -2.05 1.42
CA HIS A 63 10.86 -0.74 1.91
C HIS A 63 12.08 0.20 1.98
N PRO A 64 12.10 1.31 1.22
CA PRO A 64 13.26 2.22 1.18
C PRO A 64 13.63 2.82 2.53
N TYR A 65 12.65 3.02 3.41
CA TYR A 65 12.83 3.67 4.71
C TYR A 65 12.57 2.75 5.91
N GLY A 66 12.39 1.46 5.66
CA GLY A 66 12.04 0.49 6.67
C GLY A 66 10.57 0.54 7.08
N THR A 67 10.15 -0.47 7.84
CA THR A 67 8.74 -0.70 8.19
C THR A 67 8.66 -1.26 9.59
N VAL A 68 7.70 -0.79 10.37
CA VAL A 68 7.27 -1.45 11.61
C VAL A 68 5.99 -2.23 11.32
N VAL A 69 5.98 -3.50 11.67
CA VAL A 69 4.78 -4.34 11.57
C VAL A 69 4.40 -4.83 12.96
N TYR A 70 3.17 -4.55 13.37
CA TYR A 70 2.60 -4.92 14.66
C TYR A 70 1.45 -5.91 14.44
N VAL A 71 1.45 -7.02 15.18
CA VAL A 71 0.39 -8.04 15.11
C VAL A 71 -0.78 -7.66 16.00
N LEU A 72 -1.91 -7.31 15.38
CA LEU A 72 -3.14 -6.95 16.07
C LEU A 72 -3.92 -8.18 16.54
N ASP A 73 -3.85 -9.26 15.76
CA ASP A 73 -4.52 -10.53 16.06
C ASP A 73 -3.87 -11.68 15.28
N GLY A 74 -3.92 -12.90 15.85
CA GLY A 74 -3.31 -14.09 15.26
C GLY A 74 -1.80 -14.19 15.51
N GLU A 75 -1.12 -14.90 14.62
CA GLU A 75 0.34 -15.13 14.64
C GLU A 75 0.87 -15.13 13.21
N THR A 76 2.11 -14.71 13.04
CA THR A 76 2.85 -14.77 11.78
C THR A 76 4.30 -15.12 12.05
N THR A 77 5.11 -15.24 11.00
CA THR A 77 6.56 -15.42 11.10
C THR A 77 7.29 -14.33 10.33
N THR A 78 8.47 -13.98 10.79
CA THR A 78 9.38 -13.07 10.09
C THR A 78 10.80 -13.63 10.15
N ASN A 79 11.61 -13.33 9.14
CA ASN A 79 13.04 -13.62 9.13
C ASN A 79 13.90 -12.32 9.13
N SER A 80 13.32 -11.22 9.58
CA SER A 80 13.97 -9.91 9.62
C SER A 80 15.26 -9.89 10.48
N SER A 81 15.37 -10.80 11.45
CA SER A 81 16.56 -11.00 12.27
C SER A 81 17.63 -11.89 11.61
N GLY A 82 17.30 -12.56 10.47
CA GLY A 82 18.15 -13.54 9.77
C GLY A 82 17.75 -14.99 10.03
N SER A 83 16.76 -15.24 10.88
CA SER A 83 16.14 -16.55 11.12
C SER A 83 14.63 -16.37 11.22
N PHE A 84 13.86 -17.42 10.87
CA PHE A 84 12.41 -17.37 11.05
C PHE A 84 12.05 -17.43 12.53
N GLU A 85 11.32 -16.40 12.96
CA GLU A 85 10.81 -16.28 14.32
C GLU A 85 9.29 -16.05 14.29
N PRO A 86 8.53 -16.75 15.17
CA PRO A 86 7.11 -16.48 15.31
C PRO A 86 6.91 -15.11 15.97
N VAL A 87 5.93 -14.36 15.47
CA VAL A 87 5.49 -13.09 16.05
C VAL A 87 4.00 -13.21 16.34
N LYS A 88 3.63 -13.03 17.59
CA LYS A 88 2.27 -13.22 18.09
C LYS A 88 1.55 -11.90 18.27
N LYS A 89 0.27 -12.00 18.59
CA LYS A 89 -0.54 -10.87 18.98
C LYS A 89 0.17 -10.01 20.03
N ASP A 90 0.09 -8.68 19.83
CA ASP A 90 0.71 -7.64 20.64
C ASP A 90 2.25 -7.57 20.55
N GLU A 91 2.84 -8.30 19.62
CA GLU A 91 4.25 -8.23 19.28
C GLU A 91 4.46 -7.50 17.95
N TYR A 92 5.70 -7.11 17.67
CA TYR A 92 6.07 -6.41 16.45
C TYR A 92 7.50 -6.77 16.02
N TRP A 93 7.80 -6.47 14.74
CA TRP A 93 9.13 -6.51 14.20
C TRP A 93 9.43 -5.27 13.37
N PHE A 94 10.69 -5.10 13.03
CA PHE A 94 11.17 -4.04 12.15
C PHE A 94 11.80 -4.64 10.90
N GLU A 95 11.32 -4.22 9.75
CA GLU A 95 11.89 -4.52 8.44
C GLU A 95 12.89 -3.42 8.09
N ARG A 96 14.16 -3.81 7.94
CA ARG A 96 15.26 -2.87 7.72
C ARG A 96 15.12 -2.21 6.35
N LEU A 97 15.70 -1.02 6.23
CA LEU A 97 15.80 -0.29 4.97
C LEU A 97 16.36 -1.19 3.87
N ASN A 98 15.70 -1.20 2.72
CA ASN A 98 16.12 -1.93 1.52
C ASN A 98 16.32 -3.45 1.75
N TRP A 99 15.77 -3.99 2.82
CA TRP A 99 15.75 -5.44 3.00
C TRP A 99 14.71 -6.05 2.08
N VAL A 100 15.21 -6.81 1.10
CA VAL A 100 14.35 -7.54 0.17
C VAL A 100 13.80 -8.76 0.90
N HIS A 101 12.50 -8.90 0.91
CA HIS A 101 11.82 -10.05 1.48
C HIS A 101 10.88 -10.69 0.45
N ASP A 102 10.97 -12.01 0.38
CA ASP A 102 10.15 -12.85 -0.46
C ASP A 102 9.21 -13.66 0.43
N ARG A 103 7.94 -13.67 0.07
CA ARG A 103 6.96 -14.53 0.74
C ARG A 103 7.05 -15.99 0.31
N ALA A 104 7.70 -16.24 -0.82
CA ALA A 104 7.93 -17.58 -1.34
C ALA A 104 9.25 -18.22 -0.84
N ASP A 105 9.83 -17.71 0.26
CA ASP A 105 11.03 -18.28 0.85
C ASP A 105 10.78 -19.77 1.18
N PRO A 106 11.54 -20.70 0.56
CA PRO A 106 11.32 -22.12 0.73
C PRO A 106 11.58 -22.61 2.17
N ASP A 107 12.34 -21.84 2.95
CA ASP A 107 12.63 -22.12 4.36
C ASP A 107 11.57 -21.55 5.30
N SER A 108 10.58 -20.86 4.75
CA SER A 108 9.45 -20.33 5.53
C SER A 108 8.66 -21.49 6.17
N PRO A 109 8.35 -21.41 7.46
CA PRO A 109 7.48 -22.39 8.09
C PRO A 109 6.13 -22.50 7.36
N ALA A 110 5.63 -23.73 7.20
CA ALA A 110 4.32 -23.93 6.62
C ALA A 110 3.25 -23.22 7.48
N VAL A 111 2.44 -22.40 6.83
CA VAL A 111 1.31 -21.72 7.45
C VAL A 111 0.04 -22.48 7.06
N ASP A 112 -0.83 -22.75 8.03
CA ASP A 112 -2.14 -23.36 7.79
C ASP A 112 -3.00 -22.37 6.97
N ASP A 113 -3.65 -22.85 5.92
CA ASP A 113 -4.52 -22.07 5.05
C ASP A 113 -5.68 -21.39 5.79
N THR A 114 -6.04 -21.90 6.97
CA THR A 114 -7.11 -21.35 7.82
C THR A 114 -6.60 -20.36 8.86
N GLN A 115 -5.29 -20.26 9.04
CA GLN A 115 -4.70 -19.34 10.02
C GLN A 115 -4.79 -17.89 9.51
N CYS A 116 -5.58 -17.08 10.20
CA CYS A 116 -5.75 -15.68 9.89
C CYS A 116 -4.92 -14.80 10.82
N ARG A 117 -4.47 -13.65 10.31
CA ARG A 117 -3.74 -12.64 11.06
C ARG A 117 -4.17 -11.23 10.66
N LYS A 118 -4.17 -10.33 11.64
CA LYS A 118 -4.37 -8.89 11.43
C LYS A 118 -3.12 -8.16 11.83
N MET A 119 -2.70 -7.24 11.00
CA MET A 119 -1.46 -6.48 11.19
C MET A 119 -1.70 -4.98 11.02
N LEU A 120 -0.97 -4.20 11.78
CA LEU A 120 -0.78 -2.77 11.56
C LEU A 120 0.63 -2.57 10.98
N VAL A 121 0.69 -2.00 9.80
CA VAL A 121 1.94 -1.73 9.08
C VAL A 121 2.17 -0.23 9.05
N ILE A 122 3.31 0.21 9.56
CA ILE A 122 3.68 1.62 9.66
C ILE A 122 4.91 1.84 8.82
N ARG A 123 4.81 2.68 7.79
CA ARG A 123 5.86 2.95 6.80
C ARG A 123 6.03 4.44 6.58
N VAL A 124 7.22 4.83 6.14
CA VAL A 124 7.51 6.21 5.71
C VAL A 124 7.94 6.17 4.25
N ALA A 125 7.58 7.20 3.49
CA ALA A 125 8.08 7.40 2.14
C ALA A 125 8.23 8.90 1.86
N LYS A 126 9.02 9.25 0.86
CA LYS A 126 8.97 10.61 0.32
C LYS A 126 7.62 10.87 -0.34
N LYS A 127 7.17 12.11 -0.26
CA LYS A 127 5.94 12.55 -0.91
C LYS A 127 5.94 12.19 -2.39
N GLY A 128 4.88 11.47 -2.80
CA GLY A 128 4.73 11.00 -4.18
C GLY A 128 5.51 9.73 -4.53
N GLU A 129 6.27 9.15 -3.60
CA GLU A 129 6.92 7.85 -3.76
C GLU A 129 6.11 6.74 -3.08
N SER A 130 6.21 5.52 -3.59
CA SER A 130 5.61 4.35 -2.94
C SER A 130 6.43 3.94 -1.71
N PRO A 131 5.79 3.61 -0.56
CA PRO A 131 6.48 3.04 0.58
C PRO A 131 6.96 1.60 0.34
N THR A 132 6.55 0.98 -0.77
CA THR A 132 6.93 -0.38 -1.18
C THR A 132 7.44 -0.38 -2.60
N VAL A 133 8.57 -1.02 -2.84
CA VAL A 133 9.18 -1.20 -4.17
C VAL A 133 9.25 -2.69 -4.47
N PHE A 134 8.60 -3.11 -5.54
CA PHE A 134 8.64 -4.49 -6.01
C PHE A 134 9.91 -4.77 -6.80
N VAL A 135 10.48 -5.96 -6.61
CA VAL A 135 11.64 -6.44 -7.37
C VAL A 135 11.11 -7.07 -8.67
N GLU A 136 11.73 -6.71 -9.80
CA GLU A 136 11.42 -7.24 -11.14
C GLU A 136 12.15 -8.56 -11.44
#